data_e55a4a69bd7227f1bd4052bb0031b202
#
_entry.id   e55a4a69bd7227f1bd4052bb0031b202
#
_cell.length_a   1.000
_cell.length_b   1.000
_cell.length_c   1.000
_cell.angle_alpha   90.00
_cell.angle_beta   90.00
_cell.angle_gamma   90.00
#
_symmetry.space_group_name_H-M   'P 1'
#
loop_
_entity.id
_entity.type
_entity.pdbx_description
1 polymer ?
#
loop_
_entity_poly.entity_id
_entity_poly.type
_entity_poly.pdbx_seq_one_letter_code
_entity_poly.pdbx_strand_id
1 'polypeptide(L)'
;MKKLRSICFLPFCLLGFLLLTVGCEKYKYETVDGDQSKTRIYTLDNGLKVYLSVNEEEPRIQTFIAVRTGSKNDPAETTGLAHYLEHLMFKGTDKFGVSDPEAEAPYLDEIEQRYEAYRLLTDPEERRLAYREIDSVSQLAAQYNIPNEYDKLMSAIGAEGTNAYTSFDVTCYT
;
A
#
# COMPACT_ATOMS: atom_id res chain seq x y z
N MET A 1 65.49 -16.82 -38.01
CA MET A 1 65.50 -16.81 -36.54
C MET A 1 64.60 -15.72 -36.04
N LYS A 2 63.49 -16.05 -35.43
CA LYS A 2 62.83 -15.69 -34.16
C LYS A 2 61.36 -16.04 -34.21
N LYS A 3 61.05 -17.27 -33.78
CA LYS A 3 59.74 -17.60 -33.23
C LYS A 3 59.71 -17.00 -31.81
N LEU A 4 58.64 -16.42 -31.39
CA LEU A 4 58.05 -16.50 -30.04
C LEU A 4 57.02 -15.37 -29.89
N ARG A 5 55.88 -15.77 -29.45
CA ARG A 5 55.02 -15.50 -28.28
C ARG A 5 53.62 -15.05 -28.67
N SER A 6 52.80 -16.01 -28.85
CA SER A 6 51.34 -15.76 -28.84
C SER A 6 50.64 -16.93 -28.11
N ILE A 7 50.95 -17.09 -26.83
CA ILE A 7 50.22 -18.06 -25.95
C ILE A 7 50.24 -17.46 -24.55
N CYS A 8 49.32 -16.54 -24.25
CA CYS A 8 49.05 -16.18 -22.85
C CYS A 8 47.77 -15.31 -22.64
N PHE A 9 46.91 -15.13 -23.67
CA PHE A 9 45.72 -14.29 -23.47
C PHE A 9 44.39 -15.07 -23.35
N LEU A 10 44.34 -16.35 -23.71
CA LEU A 10 43.10 -17.12 -23.71
C LEU A 10 42.56 -17.51 -22.31
N PRO A 11 43.40 -17.87 -21.31
CA PRO A 11 42.86 -18.27 -19.99
C PRO A 11 42.33 -17.08 -19.17
N PHE A 12 42.81 -15.85 -19.43
CA PHE A 12 42.40 -14.67 -18.65
C PHE A 12 40.99 -14.17 -19.07
N CYS A 13 40.63 -14.32 -20.32
CA CYS A 13 39.28 -13.98 -20.80
C CYS A 13 38.23 -14.99 -20.33
N LEU A 14 38.56 -16.27 -20.18
CA LEU A 14 37.62 -17.27 -19.66
C LEU A 14 37.33 -17.10 -18.16
N LEU A 15 38.32 -16.66 -17.37
CA LEU A 15 38.14 -16.38 -15.95
C LEU A 15 37.30 -15.12 -15.70
N GLY A 16 37.40 -14.12 -16.58
CA GLY A 16 36.59 -12.89 -16.54
C GLY A 16 35.10 -13.12 -16.90
N PHE A 17 34.83 -14.11 -17.78
CA PHE A 17 33.44 -14.42 -18.18
C PHE A 17 32.69 -15.25 -17.13
N LEU A 18 33.41 -16.02 -16.27
CA LEU A 18 32.81 -16.82 -15.21
C LEU A 18 32.35 -15.97 -14.01
N LEU A 19 32.85 -14.73 -13.86
CA LEU A 19 32.47 -13.82 -12.78
C LEU A 19 31.23 -12.98 -13.07
N LEU A 20 30.68 -13.02 -14.30
CA LEU A 20 29.50 -12.22 -14.68
C LEU A 20 28.17 -12.95 -14.51
N THR A 21 28.15 -14.19 -14.03
CA THR A 21 26.92 -14.99 -13.88
C THR A 21 26.41 -15.10 -12.44
N VAL A 22 27.00 -14.38 -11.48
CA VAL A 22 26.39 -14.26 -10.15
C VAL A 22 25.28 -13.21 -10.27
N GLY A 23 24.16 -13.61 -10.81
CA GLY A 23 22.91 -12.88 -10.65
C GLY A 23 22.61 -12.80 -9.15
N CYS A 24 22.75 -11.63 -8.57
CA CYS A 24 22.29 -11.37 -7.22
C CYS A 24 20.77 -11.58 -7.22
N GLU A 25 20.29 -12.75 -6.85
CA GLU A 25 18.92 -12.90 -6.39
C GLU A 25 18.79 -12.03 -5.12
N LYS A 26 18.22 -10.87 -5.30
CA LYS A 26 18.06 -9.87 -4.22
C LYS A 26 17.16 -10.42 -3.08
N TYR A 27 16.28 -11.35 -3.40
CA TYR A 27 15.35 -11.96 -2.44
C TYR A 27 15.38 -13.48 -2.56
N LYS A 28 15.62 -14.15 -1.44
CA LYS A 28 15.44 -15.60 -1.32
C LYS A 28 13.97 -15.91 -1.09
N TYR A 29 13.51 -17.07 -1.58
CA TYR A 29 12.15 -17.53 -1.37
C TYR A 29 12.12 -18.94 -0.80
N GLU A 30 11.04 -19.27 -0.13
CA GLU A 30 10.69 -20.58 0.37
C GLU A 30 9.61 -21.21 -0.52
N THR A 31 9.53 -22.53 -0.55
CA THR A 31 8.47 -23.30 -1.22
C THR A 31 7.89 -24.30 -0.24
N VAL A 32 6.67 -24.74 -0.48
CA VAL A 32 6.01 -25.78 0.32
C VAL A 32 5.96 -27.07 -0.49
N ASP A 33 6.46 -28.16 0.08
CA ASP A 33 6.41 -29.48 -0.55
C ASP A 33 4.96 -29.93 -0.78
N GLY A 34 4.66 -30.37 -2.01
CA GLY A 34 3.32 -30.78 -2.39
C GLY A 34 2.37 -29.64 -2.79
N ASP A 35 2.81 -28.37 -2.75
CA ASP A 35 2.02 -27.26 -3.26
C ASP A 35 1.91 -27.32 -4.79
N GLN A 36 0.70 -27.60 -5.29
CA GLN A 36 0.40 -27.68 -6.72
C GLN A 36 0.51 -26.32 -7.42
N SER A 37 0.30 -25.23 -6.70
CA SER A 37 0.41 -23.85 -7.19
C SER A 37 1.86 -23.39 -7.34
N LYS A 38 2.83 -24.18 -6.85
CA LYS A 38 4.26 -23.84 -6.85
C LYS A 38 4.55 -22.43 -6.32
N THR A 39 3.85 -22.06 -5.26
CA THR A 39 3.92 -20.73 -4.65
C THR A 39 5.33 -20.45 -4.13
N ARG A 40 5.87 -19.31 -4.50
CA ARG A 40 7.11 -18.76 -3.94
C ARG A 40 6.77 -17.81 -2.82
N ILE A 41 7.35 -18.03 -1.64
CA ILE A 41 7.10 -17.25 -0.43
C ILE A 41 8.33 -16.43 -0.14
N TYR A 42 8.21 -15.11 -0.23
CA TYR A 42 9.26 -14.16 0.08
C TYR A 42 8.97 -13.52 1.44
N THR A 43 10.02 -13.29 2.22
CA THR A 43 9.94 -12.47 3.43
C THR A 43 10.80 -11.24 3.20
N LEU A 44 10.17 -10.06 3.24
CA LEU A 44 10.86 -8.78 3.08
C LEU A 44 11.47 -8.34 4.41
N ASP A 45 12.42 -7.39 4.36
CA ASP A 45 13.16 -6.92 5.54
C ASP A 45 12.25 -6.31 6.62
N ASN A 46 11.09 -5.77 6.23
CA ASN A 46 10.06 -5.26 7.14
C ASN A 46 9.12 -6.33 7.70
N GLY A 47 9.36 -7.61 7.39
CA GLY A 47 8.53 -8.73 7.84
C GLY A 47 7.30 -9.03 6.96
N LEU A 48 7.06 -8.25 5.89
CA LEU A 48 5.98 -8.54 4.94
C LEU A 48 6.25 -9.86 4.22
N LYS A 49 5.27 -10.75 4.21
CA LYS A 49 5.30 -11.99 3.41
C LYS A 49 4.58 -11.78 2.08
N VAL A 50 5.26 -12.11 1.00
CA VAL A 50 4.73 -12.04 -0.37
C VAL A 50 4.64 -13.45 -0.92
N TYR A 51 3.44 -13.86 -1.32
CA TYR A 51 3.13 -15.15 -1.93
C TYR A 51 2.93 -14.95 -3.42
N LEU A 52 3.75 -15.56 -4.25
CA LEU A 52 3.63 -15.47 -5.71
C LEU A 52 3.35 -16.85 -6.29
N SER A 53 2.16 -17.03 -6.87
CA SER A 53 1.79 -18.20 -7.67
C SER A 53 1.61 -17.79 -9.12
N VAL A 54 2.12 -18.58 -10.04
CA VAL A 54 1.98 -18.31 -11.49
C VAL A 54 0.92 -19.23 -12.04
N ASN A 55 -0.11 -18.65 -12.66
CA ASN A 55 -1.08 -19.37 -13.47
C ASN A 55 -0.87 -19.00 -14.94
N GLU A 56 -0.48 -19.95 -15.76
CA GLU A 56 -0.19 -19.74 -17.19
C GLU A 56 -1.44 -19.83 -18.08
N GLU A 57 -2.58 -20.25 -17.53
CA GLU A 57 -3.82 -20.44 -18.28
C GLU A 57 -4.56 -19.11 -18.53
N GLU A 58 -4.35 -18.11 -17.65
CA GLU A 58 -5.05 -16.82 -17.74
C GLU A 58 -4.06 -15.64 -17.65
N PRO A 59 -4.07 -14.72 -18.63
CA PRO A 59 -3.16 -13.56 -18.63
C PRO A 59 -3.69 -12.44 -17.69
N ARG A 60 -3.94 -12.78 -16.44
CA ARG A 60 -4.47 -11.88 -15.41
C ARG A 60 -3.58 -11.91 -14.17
N ILE A 61 -3.54 -10.79 -13.47
CA ILE A 61 -2.92 -10.66 -12.16
C ILE A 61 -4.04 -10.41 -11.16
N GLN A 62 -4.15 -11.28 -10.16
CA GLN A 62 -5.00 -11.06 -9.02
C GLN A 62 -4.13 -10.82 -7.78
N THR A 63 -4.45 -9.77 -7.03
CA THR A 63 -3.70 -9.38 -5.83
C THR A 63 -4.61 -9.42 -4.61
N PHE A 64 -4.04 -9.83 -3.47
CA PHE A 64 -4.67 -9.77 -2.16
C PHE A 64 -3.66 -9.19 -1.19
N ILE A 65 -4.05 -8.14 -0.47
CA ILE A 65 -3.26 -7.58 0.64
C ILE A 65 -4.02 -7.88 1.92
N ALA A 66 -3.57 -8.91 2.64
CA ALA A 66 -4.19 -9.32 3.90
C ALA A 66 -3.43 -8.74 5.10
N VAL A 67 -4.13 -7.97 5.92
CA VAL A 67 -3.63 -7.40 7.17
C VAL A 67 -4.21 -8.23 8.31
N ARG A 68 -3.34 -8.74 9.20
CA ARG A 68 -3.74 -9.56 10.36
C ARG A 68 -4.30 -8.68 11.48
N THR A 69 -5.32 -7.89 11.15
CA THR A 69 -6.04 -7.00 12.05
C THR A 69 -7.48 -6.92 11.58
N GLY A 70 -8.43 -7.06 12.49
CA GLY A 70 -9.85 -6.98 12.25
C GLY A 70 -10.59 -6.43 13.47
N SER A 71 -11.90 -6.52 13.49
CA SER A 71 -12.74 -5.91 14.52
C SER A 71 -12.44 -6.37 15.96
N LYS A 72 -11.83 -7.56 16.15
CA LYS A 72 -11.40 -8.02 17.49
C LYS A 72 -10.26 -7.18 18.10
N ASN A 73 -9.55 -6.44 17.24
CA ASN A 73 -8.41 -5.60 17.65
C ASN A 73 -8.84 -4.15 17.93
N ASP A 74 -10.10 -3.82 17.69
CA ASP A 74 -10.61 -2.48 17.97
C ASP A 74 -10.53 -2.17 19.46
N PRO A 75 -10.13 -0.94 19.86
CA PRO A 75 -10.28 -0.50 21.24
C PRO A 75 -11.74 -0.51 21.66
N ALA A 76 -12.00 -0.85 22.93
CA ALA A 76 -13.38 -0.97 23.44
C ALA A 76 -14.19 0.33 23.29
N GLU A 77 -13.50 1.47 23.34
CA GLU A 77 -14.10 2.81 23.24
C GLU A 77 -14.33 3.27 21.81
N THR A 78 -13.72 2.58 20.81
CA THR A 78 -13.78 2.95 19.39
C THR A 78 -13.99 1.72 18.51
N THR A 79 -15.02 0.95 18.80
CA THR A 79 -15.42 -0.22 18.00
C THR A 79 -15.77 0.19 16.57
N GLY A 80 -15.33 -0.61 15.58
CA GLY A 80 -15.48 -0.30 14.16
C GLY A 80 -14.26 0.42 13.55
N LEU A 81 -13.19 0.66 14.33
CA LEU A 81 -12.01 1.38 13.88
C LEU A 81 -11.30 0.67 12.70
N ALA A 82 -11.16 -0.65 12.76
CA ALA A 82 -10.54 -1.42 11.67
C ALA A 82 -11.32 -1.28 10.35
N HIS A 83 -12.65 -1.35 10.41
CA HIS A 83 -13.52 -1.17 9.26
C HIS A 83 -13.50 0.28 8.75
N TYR A 84 -13.48 1.25 9.66
CA TYR A 84 -13.36 2.65 9.27
C TYR A 84 -12.03 2.94 8.56
N LEU A 85 -10.92 2.38 9.07
CA LEU A 85 -9.62 2.50 8.41
C LEU A 85 -9.61 1.88 7.02
N GLU A 86 -10.30 0.76 6.82
CA GLU A 86 -10.49 0.15 5.51
C GLU A 86 -11.09 1.15 4.52
N HIS A 87 -12.17 1.85 4.90
CA HIS A 87 -12.76 2.88 4.05
C HIS A 87 -11.83 4.06 3.76
N LEU A 88 -10.99 4.46 4.73
CA LEU A 88 -10.04 5.54 4.53
C LEU A 88 -8.96 5.22 3.49
N MET A 89 -8.60 3.94 3.33
CA MET A 89 -7.59 3.52 2.35
C MET A 89 -7.97 3.80 0.89
N PHE A 90 -9.26 4.06 0.61
CA PHE A 90 -9.75 4.40 -0.72
C PHE A 90 -9.92 5.91 -0.96
N LYS A 91 -9.61 6.76 0.03
CA LYS A 91 -9.94 8.19 -0.07
C LYS A 91 -8.90 9.01 -0.81
N GLY A 92 -7.68 8.94 -0.48
CA GLY A 92 -6.64 9.73 -1.10
C GLY A 92 -5.45 9.92 -0.17
N THR A 93 -4.42 10.56 -0.68
CA THR A 93 -3.20 10.90 0.05
C THR A 93 -2.73 12.28 -0.38
N ASP A 94 -1.62 12.74 0.17
CA ASP A 94 -0.90 13.93 -0.31
C ASP A 94 -0.39 13.85 -1.77
N LYS A 95 -0.51 12.68 -2.42
CA LYS A 95 -0.02 12.44 -3.78
C LYS A 95 -1.11 12.21 -4.82
N PHE A 96 -2.29 11.88 -4.38
CA PHE A 96 -3.46 11.71 -5.26
C PHE A 96 -4.75 11.97 -4.47
N GLY A 97 -5.81 12.37 -5.14
CA GLY A 97 -7.06 12.77 -4.52
C GLY A 97 -7.08 14.24 -4.10
N VAL A 98 -5.98 14.97 -4.27
CA VAL A 98 -5.83 16.37 -3.90
C VAL A 98 -5.12 17.16 -5.01
N SER A 99 -5.60 18.37 -5.29
CA SER A 99 -5.03 19.24 -6.33
C SER A 99 -3.85 20.05 -5.86
N ASP A 100 -3.83 20.44 -4.58
CA ASP A 100 -2.76 21.20 -3.93
C ASP A 100 -2.69 20.82 -2.44
N PRO A 101 -1.85 19.85 -2.08
CA PRO A 101 -1.74 19.37 -0.70
C PRO A 101 -1.14 20.41 0.25
N GLU A 102 -0.28 21.31 -0.24
CA GLU A 102 0.32 22.35 0.59
C GLU A 102 -0.71 23.43 0.96
N ALA A 103 -1.62 23.76 0.04
CA ALA A 103 -2.71 24.69 0.28
C ALA A 103 -3.84 24.08 1.11
N GLU A 104 -4.05 22.76 1.06
CA GLU A 104 -5.04 22.04 1.85
C GLU A 104 -4.60 21.84 3.30
N ALA A 105 -3.31 21.57 3.55
CA ALA A 105 -2.78 21.19 4.86
C ALA A 105 -3.22 22.09 6.03
N PRO A 106 -3.21 23.44 5.93
CA PRO A 106 -3.66 24.29 7.03
C PRO A 106 -5.12 24.07 7.44
N TYR A 107 -6.00 23.72 6.51
CA TYR A 107 -7.39 23.39 6.81
C TYR A 107 -7.53 22.05 7.50
N LEU A 108 -6.74 21.05 7.10
CA LEU A 108 -6.72 19.75 7.78
C LEU A 108 -6.24 19.86 9.21
N ASP A 109 -5.18 20.63 9.45
CA ASP A 109 -4.67 20.93 10.80
C ASP A 109 -5.72 21.64 11.66
N GLU A 110 -6.46 22.59 11.10
CA GLU A 110 -7.54 23.29 11.78
C GLU A 110 -8.71 22.35 12.10
N ILE A 111 -9.08 21.49 11.17
CA ILE A 111 -10.14 20.47 11.38
C ILE A 111 -9.75 19.54 12.54
N GLU A 112 -8.52 19.06 12.59
CA GLU A 112 -8.02 18.22 13.68
C GLU A 112 -8.12 18.93 15.02
N GLN A 113 -7.61 20.15 15.12
CA GLN A 113 -7.68 20.95 16.35
C GLN A 113 -9.12 21.18 16.82
N ARG A 114 -10.03 21.46 15.91
CA ARG A 114 -11.46 21.64 16.21
C ARG A 114 -12.11 20.34 16.68
N TYR A 115 -11.78 19.19 16.10
CA TYR A 115 -12.25 17.89 16.59
C TYR A 115 -11.70 17.58 17.98
N GLU A 116 -10.45 17.92 18.28
CA GLU A 116 -9.88 17.75 19.61
C GLU A 116 -10.63 18.59 20.67
N ALA A 117 -11.02 19.81 20.34
CA ALA A 117 -11.87 20.63 21.19
C ALA A 117 -13.30 20.06 21.30
N TYR A 118 -13.88 19.64 20.16
CA TYR A 118 -15.22 19.07 20.07
C TYR A 118 -15.42 17.86 20.97
N ARG A 119 -14.45 16.97 21.06
CA ARG A 119 -14.53 15.75 21.87
C ARG A 119 -14.67 16.02 23.38
N LEU A 120 -14.29 17.20 23.84
CA LEU A 120 -14.38 17.62 25.24
C LEU A 120 -15.75 18.23 25.60
N LEU A 121 -16.55 18.62 24.60
CA LEU A 121 -17.86 19.20 24.81
C LEU A 121 -18.89 18.13 25.17
N THR A 122 -19.71 18.41 26.16
CA THR A 122 -20.79 17.54 26.62
C THR A 122 -22.17 18.12 26.37
N ASP A 123 -22.31 19.47 26.29
CA ASP A 123 -23.58 20.13 26.02
C ASP A 123 -23.99 19.94 24.56
N PRO A 124 -25.22 19.46 24.27
CA PRO A 124 -25.67 19.18 22.90
C PRO A 124 -25.67 20.41 21.99
N GLU A 125 -25.98 21.61 22.51
CA GLU A 125 -26.06 22.80 21.70
C GLU A 125 -24.67 23.34 21.38
N GLU A 126 -23.75 23.34 22.35
CA GLU A 126 -22.35 23.66 22.09
C GLU A 126 -21.73 22.71 21.07
N ARG A 127 -22.00 21.41 21.17
CA ARG A 127 -21.56 20.42 20.18
C ARG A 127 -22.09 20.71 18.79
N ARG A 128 -23.37 21.07 18.69
CA ARG A 128 -24.00 21.40 17.40
C ARG A 128 -23.36 22.63 16.75
N LEU A 129 -23.05 23.65 17.55
CA LEU A 129 -22.38 24.85 17.06
C LEU A 129 -20.93 24.57 16.62
N ALA A 130 -20.17 23.88 17.45
CA ALA A 130 -18.80 23.50 17.14
C ALA A 130 -18.71 22.60 15.88
N TYR A 131 -19.66 21.67 15.70
CA TYR A 131 -19.71 20.83 14.50
C TYR A 131 -19.96 21.64 13.22
N ARG A 132 -20.80 22.69 13.28
CA ARG A 132 -21.00 23.58 12.13
C ARG A 132 -19.72 24.34 11.74
N GLU A 133 -18.91 24.70 12.71
CA GLU A 133 -17.63 25.35 12.44
C GLU A 133 -16.65 24.35 11.79
N ILE A 134 -16.61 23.09 12.27
CA ILE A 134 -15.83 22.02 11.63
C ILE A 134 -16.28 21.81 10.19
N ASP A 135 -17.59 21.72 9.95
CA ASP A 135 -18.15 21.56 8.61
C ASP A 135 -17.77 22.72 7.68
N SER A 136 -17.79 23.95 8.18
CA SER A 136 -17.38 25.12 7.40
C SER A 136 -15.92 25.05 6.95
N VAL A 137 -15.00 24.67 7.84
CA VAL A 137 -13.58 24.49 7.50
C VAL A 137 -13.39 23.31 6.57
N SER A 138 -14.13 22.21 6.79
CA SER A 138 -14.11 21.03 5.91
C SER A 138 -14.53 21.37 4.48
N GLN A 139 -15.48 22.27 4.28
CA GLN A 139 -15.87 22.75 2.96
C GLN A 139 -14.76 23.57 2.29
N LEU A 140 -13.94 24.30 3.06
CA LEU A 140 -12.77 24.98 2.52
C LEU A 140 -11.68 24.00 2.09
N ALA A 141 -11.40 22.98 2.89
CA ALA A 141 -10.49 21.89 2.51
C ALA A 141 -10.97 21.15 1.25
N ALA A 142 -12.27 20.87 1.17
CA ALA A 142 -12.87 20.14 0.04
C ALA A 142 -12.71 20.81 -1.33
N GLN A 143 -12.34 22.11 -1.38
CA GLN A 143 -12.04 22.79 -2.65
C GLN A 143 -10.80 22.22 -3.35
N TYR A 144 -9.92 21.59 -2.61
CA TYR A 144 -8.72 20.94 -3.12
C TYR A 144 -8.93 19.47 -3.49
N ASN A 145 -10.07 18.90 -3.16
CA ASN A 145 -10.38 17.49 -3.44
C ASN A 145 -10.58 17.23 -4.93
N ILE A 146 -9.93 16.18 -5.45
CA ILE A 146 -10.15 15.62 -6.79
C ILE A 146 -11.06 14.41 -6.65
N PRO A 147 -12.35 14.51 -6.99
CA PRO A 147 -13.28 13.42 -6.79
C PRO A 147 -12.98 12.23 -7.69
N ASN A 148 -13.12 11.01 -7.14
CA ASN A 148 -12.98 9.73 -7.84
C ASN A 148 -11.61 9.52 -8.53
N GLU A 149 -10.55 10.14 -8.03
CA GLU A 149 -9.20 9.99 -8.63
C GLU A 149 -8.69 8.56 -8.45
N TYR A 150 -8.98 7.92 -7.32
CA TYR A 150 -8.67 6.51 -7.09
C TYR A 150 -9.27 5.62 -8.18
N ASP A 151 -10.56 5.75 -8.48
CA ASP A 151 -11.23 4.93 -9.50
C ASP A 151 -10.67 5.20 -10.90
N LYS A 152 -10.34 6.45 -11.19
CA LYS A 152 -9.68 6.83 -12.45
C LYS A 152 -8.29 6.20 -12.58
N LEU A 153 -7.51 6.20 -11.49
CA LEU A 153 -6.19 5.58 -11.46
C LEU A 153 -6.30 4.06 -11.66
N MET A 154 -7.19 3.40 -10.93
CA MET A 154 -7.43 1.96 -11.08
C MET A 154 -7.86 1.60 -12.51
N SER A 155 -8.77 2.36 -13.08
CA SER A 155 -9.21 2.17 -14.47
C SER A 155 -8.06 2.39 -15.47
N ALA A 156 -7.20 3.38 -15.24
CA ALA A 156 -6.07 3.69 -16.12
C ALA A 156 -5.02 2.57 -16.16
N ILE A 157 -4.82 1.82 -15.07
CA ILE A 157 -3.93 0.65 -15.04
C ILE A 157 -4.65 -0.65 -15.43
N GLY A 158 -5.94 -0.60 -15.78
CA GLY A 158 -6.74 -1.77 -16.18
C GLY A 158 -7.15 -2.66 -15.00
N ALA A 159 -7.15 -2.14 -13.78
CA ALA A 159 -7.65 -2.87 -12.63
C ALA A 159 -9.18 -2.95 -12.66
N GLU A 160 -9.72 -4.13 -12.36
CA GLU A 160 -11.14 -4.39 -12.29
C GLU A 160 -11.48 -5.07 -10.95
N GLY A 161 -12.63 -4.70 -10.36
CA GLY A 161 -13.15 -5.36 -9.18
C GLY A 161 -12.37 -5.07 -7.89
N THR A 162 -11.72 -3.89 -7.82
CA THR A 162 -11.06 -3.46 -6.57
C THR A 162 -12.08 -3.34 -5.44
N ASN A 163 -11.81 -4.01 -4.33
CA ASN A 163 -12.67 -4.04 -3.17
C ASN A 163 -11.87 -4.30 -1.89
N ALA A 164 -12.52 -4.27 -0.75
CA ALA A 164 -11.96 -4.70 0.51
C ALA A 164 -13.04 -5.28 1.43
N TYR A 165 -12.62 -5.95 2.48
CA TYR A 165 -13.49 -6.38 3.56
C TYR A 165 -12.74 -6.44 4.89
N THR A 166 -13.44 -6.13 5.96
CA THR A 166 -12.97 -6.30 7.33
C THR A 166 -13.79 -7.39 8.02
N SER A 167 -13.12 -8.39 8.54
CA SER A 167 -13.72 -9.44 9.36
C SER A 167 -13.27 -9.31 10.82
N PHE A 168 -13.50 -10.37 11.60
CA PHE A 168 -13.14 -10.39 13.02
C PHE A 168 -11.62 -10.29 13.25
N ASP A 169 -10.80 -10.91 12.41
CA ASP A 169 -9.35 -11.03 12.61
C ASP A 169 -8.48 -10.66 11.39
N VAL A 170 -9.10 -10.26 10.29
CA VAL A 170 -8.39 -9.86 9.07
C VAL A 170 -9.11 -8.72 8.36
N THR A 171 -8.33 -7.79 7.81
CA THR A 171 -8.77 -6.84 6.78
C THR A 171 -8.04 -7.18 5.49
N CYS A 172 -8.77 -7.33 4.39
CA CYS A 172 -8.22 -7.74 3.11
C CYS A 172 -8.64 -6.79 2.01
N TYR A 173 -7.67 -6.40 1.18
CA TYR A 173 -7.86 -5.56 -0.01
C TYR A 173 -7.59 -6.41 -1.25
N THR A 174 -8.47 -6.32 -2.26
CA THR A 174 -8.45 -7.13 -3.49
C THR A 174 -8.47 -6.27 -4.73
#